data_edf75da968fd959e3379be7264a04bf0
#
_entry.id   edf75da968fd959e3379be7264a04bf0
#
_cell.length_a   1.000
_cell.length_b   1.000
_cell.length_c   1.000
_cell.angle_alpha   90.00
_cell.angle_beta   90.00
_cell.angle_gamma   90.00
#
_symmetry.space_group_name_H-M   'P 1'
#
loop_
_entity.id
_entity.type
_entity.pdbx_description
1 polymer ?
#
loop_
_entity_poly.entity_id
_entity_poly.type
_entity_poly.pdbx_seq_one_letter_code
_entity_poly.pdbx_strand_id
1 'polypeptide(L)'
;QYFYLEFWGLTASHISYLALASVLASFAGIAITGPASRAWGKKHAMIGLFGVATTTAALPILLRLLGLMPLNSSPWVFTILWIDAFIATTLAIGGFIIISSMIADVVEDAAVATGVRSEGLLFAANGLLPKFTAGIGVFLSGVLLTVVAFPIDAAAGSAPPEVMRHLALIYLPLTFTVNALSILVLLFY
;
A
#
# COMPACT_ATOMS: atom_id res chain seq x y z
N GLN A 1 -1.74 3.25 10.96
CA GLN A 1 -1.88 4.41 11.87
C GLN A 1 -0.71 4.54 12.84
N TYR A 2 -0.20 3.43 13.44
CA TYR A 2 0.91 3.45 14.40
C TYR A 2 2.14 4.19 13.87
N PHE A 3 2.56 3.94 12.61
CA PHE A 3 3.69 4.67 12.04
C PHE A 3 3.45 6.19 11.98
N TYR A 4 2.25 6.64 11.66
CA TYR A 4 1.96 8.07 11.59
C TYR A 4 1.96 8.73 12.97
N LEU A 5 1.37 8.08 13.95
CA LEU A 5 1.25 8.63 15.31
C LEU A 5 2.55 8.48 16.10
N GLU A 6 3.11 7.26 16.13
CA GLU A 6 4.20 6.90 17.03
C GLU A 6 5.59 7.13 16.42
N PHE A 7 5.77 6.75 15.15
CA PHE A 7 7.07 6.87 14.47
C PHE A 7 7.34 8.28 13.95
N TRP A 8 6.30 8.91 13.38
CA TRP A 8 6.42 10.25 12.81
C TRP A 8 5.95 11.36 13.77
N GLY A 9 5.25 11.03 14.84
CA GLY A 9 4.72 12.00 15.79
C GLY A 9 3.68 12.94 15.18
N LEU A 10 2.92 12.47 14.19
CA LEU A 10 1.91 13.29 13.53
C LEU A 10 0.67 13.46 14.43
N THR A 11 0.07 14.63 14.37
CA THR A 11 -1.20 14.95 15.06
C THR A 11 -2.41 14.44 14.29
N ALA A 12 -3.58 14.38 14.94
CA ALA A 12 -4.83 13.99 14.28
C ALA A 12 -5.17 14.91 13.09
N SER A 13 -4.84 16.20 13.16
CA SER A 13 -5.01 17.15 12.05
C SER A 13 -4.11 16.78 10.86
N HIS A 14 -2.87 16.41 11.08
CA HIS A 14 -1.98 15.94 10.02
C HIS A 14 -2.53 14.68 9.34
N ILE A 15 -3.11 13.75 10.08
CA ILE A 15 -3.75 12.55 9.53
C ILE A 15 -4.95 12.92 8.64
N SER A 16 -5.74 13.93 9.03
CA SER A 16 -6.84 14.41 8.20
C SER A 16 -6.36 15.01 6.87
N TYR A 17 -5.23 15.72 6.87
CA TYR A 17 -4.61 16.20 5.63
C TYR A 17 -4.03 15.08 4.76
N LEU A 18 -3.53 13.99 5.36
CA LEU A 18 -3.13 12.79 4.60
C LEU A 18 -4.33 12.10 3.95
N ALA A 19 -5.50 12.10 4.61
CA ALA A 19 -6.74 11.61 4.00
C ALA A 19 -7.13 12.45 2.76
N LEU A 20 -6.96 13.77 2.81
CA LEU A 20 -7.17 14.63 1.65
C LEU A 20 -6.20 14.30 0.50
N ALA A 21 -4.93 14.03 0.80
CA ALA A 21 -3.96 13.56 -0.19
C ALA A 21 -4.47 12.28 -0.89
N SER A 22 -5.06 11.34 -0.15
CA SER A 22 -5.60 10.09 -0.71
C SER A 22 -6.79 10.34 -1.64
N VAL A 23 -7.65 11.32 -1.34
CA VAL A 23 -8.75 11.71 -2.23
C VAL A 23 -8.21 12.28 -3.54
N LEU A 24 -7.28 13.20 -3.47
CA LEU A 24 -6.64 13.79 -4.65
C LEU A 24 -5.87 12.72 -5.48
N ALA A 25 -5.18 11.81 -4.79
CA ALA A 25 -4.47 10.70 -5.39
C ALA A 25 -5.41 9.76 -6.16
N SER A 26 -6.66 9.61 -5.73
CA SER A 26 -7.65 8.80 -6.44
C SER A 26 -7.95 9.34 -7.84
N PHE A 27 -8.14 10.63 -7.97
CA PHE A 27 -8.33 11.26 -9.28
C PHE A 27 -7.08 11.15 -10.16
N ALA A 28 -5.89 11.36 -9.59
CA ALA A 28 -4.64 11.19 -10.30
C ALA A 28 -4.42 9.74 -10.75
N GLY A 29 -4.74 8.75 -9.90
CA GLY A 29 -4.67 7.33 -10.20
C GLY A 29 -5.56 6.92 -11.38
N ILE A 30 -6.79 7.43 -11.44
CA ILE A 30 -7.68 7.24 -12.58
C ILE A 30 -7.04 7.81 -13.86
N ALA A 31 -6.48 9.02 -13.79
CA ALA A 31 -5.90 9.70 -14.93
C ALA A 31 -4.69 8.99 -15.53
N ILE A 32 -3.82 8.38 -14.70
CA ILE A 32 -2.61 7.69 -15.17
C ILE A 32 -2.86 6.28 -15.70
N THR A 33 -3.95 5.64 -15.29
CA THR A 33 -4.24 4.23 -15.60
C THR A 33 -4.33 3.97 -17.11
N GLY A 34 -5.09 4.77 -17.84
CA GLY A 34 -5.25 4.62 -19.28
C GLY A 34 -3.95 4.78 -20.09
N PRO A 35 -3.20 5.87 -19.89
CA PRO A 35 -1.90 6.05 -20.52
C PRO A 35 -0.91 4.94 -20.19
N ALA A 36 -0.77 4.55 -18.92
CA ALA A 36 0.15 3.50 -18.50
C ALA A 36 -0.20 2.14 -19.14
N SER A 37 -1.48 1.75 -19.12
CA SER A 37 -1.96 0.51 -19.71
C SER A 37 -1.76 0.47 -21.23
N ARG A 38 -1.92 1.60 -21.93
CA ARG A 38 -1.66 1.68 -23.38
C ARG A 38 -0.18 1.64 -23.73
N ALA A 39 0.67 2.26 -22.90
CA ALA A 39 2.10 2.34 -23.18
C ALA A 39 2.83 1.02 -22.93
N TRP A 40 2.47 0.29 -21.85
CA TRP A 40 3.22 -0.89 -21.37
C TRP A 40 2.41 -2.19 -21.37
N GLY A 41 1.12 -2.14 -21.76
CA GLY A 41 0.18 -3.24 -21.58
C GLY A 41 -0.23 -3.43 -20.10
N LYS A 42 -1.39 -4.05 -19.88
CA LYS A 42 -1.99 -4.16 -18.53
C LYS A 42 -1.05 -4.83 -17.51
N LYS A 43 -0.44 -5.95 -17.88
CA LYS A 43 0.46 -6.72 -17.00
C LYS A 43 1.66 -5.89 -16.52
N HIS A 44 2.44 -5.33 -17.45
CA HIS A 44 3.65 -4.59 -17.11
C HIS A 44 3.33 -3.25 -16.42
N ALA A 45 2.24 -2.58 -16.82
CA ALA A 45 1.79 -1.36 -16.16
C ALA A 45 1.42 -1.64 -14.70
N MET A 46 0.68 -2.71 -14.41
CA MET A 46 0.32 -3.11 -13.06
C MET A 46 1.56 -3.42 -12.20
N ILE A 47 2.48 -4.25 -12.71
CA ILE A 47 3.74 -4.60 -12.01
C ILE A 47 4.54 -3.33 -11.70
N GLY A 48 4.69 -2.43 -12.69
CA GLY A 48 5.40 -1.17 -12.51
C GLY A 48 4.75 -0.26 -11.49
N LEU A 49 3.43 -0.05 -11.58
CA LEU A 49 2.70 0.82 -10.67
C LEU A 49 2.77 0.32 -9.22
N PHE A 50 2.52 -0.98 -8.97
CA PHE A 50 2.62 -1.53 -7.62
C PHE A 50 4.05 -1.59 -7.08
N GLY A 51 5.02 -1.96 -7.92
CA GLY A 51 6.43 -1.99 -7.53
C GLY A 51 6.93 -0.59 -7.10
N VAL A 52 6.62 0.43 -7.90
CA VAL A 52 6.98 1.81 -7.56
C VAL A 52 6.17 2.31 -6.36
N ALA A 53 4.87 2.02 -6.28
CA ALA A 53 4.04 2.40 -5.13
C ALA A 53 4.61 1.86 -3.81
N THR A 54 4.97 0.56 -3.78
CA THR A 54 5.54 -0.06 -2.58
C THR A 54 6.90 0.54 -2.22
N THR A 55 7.75 0.76 -3.22
CA THR A 55 9.07 1.36 -3.00
C THR A 55 8.94 2.78 -2.46
N THR A 56 8.06 3.59 -3.05
CA THR A 56 7.77 4.96 -2.61
C THR A 56 7.25 4.95 -1.18
N ALA A 57 6.22 4.16 -0.86
CA ALA A 57 5.65 4.09 0.50
C ALA A 57 6.65 3.60 1.57
N ALA A 58 7.65 2.81 1.20
CA ALA A 58 8.70 2.34 2.11
C ALA A 58 9.85 3.35 2.27
N LEU A 59 10.01 4.25 1.30
CA LEU A 59 11.16 5.16 1.21
C LEU A 59 11.33 6.06 2.44
N PRO A 60 10.31 6.75 2.98
CA PRO A 60 10.47 7.59 4.16
C PRO A 60 10.97 6.81 5.39
N ILE A 61 10.46 5.59 5.59
CA ILE A 61 10.88 4.73 6.70
C ILE A 61 12.35 4.32 6.54
N LEU A 62 12.73 3.92 5.33
CA LEU A 62 14.12 3.58 5.02
C LEU A 62 15.06 4.77 5.23
N LEU A 63 14.71 5.95 4.71
CA LEU A 63 15.50 7.17 4.89
C LEU A 63 15.63 7.55 6.38
N ARG A 64 14.59 7.34 7.18
CA ARG A 64 14.65 7.55 8.63
C ARG A 64 15.63 6.59 9.31
N LEU A 65 15.60 5.31 8.96
CA LEU A 65 16.54 4.32 9.51
C LEU A 65 17.98 4.62 9.14
N LEU A 66 18.23 5.23 7.97
CA LEU A 66 19.54 5.66 7.51
C LEU A 66 19.97 7.02 8.09
N GLY A 67 19.12 7.67 8.89
CA GLY A 67 19.43 8.99 9.46
C GLY A 67 19.36 10.15 8.45
N LEU A 68 18.78 9.95 7.29
CA LEU A 68 18.68 10.95 6.21
C LEU A 68 17.39 11.78 6.27
N MET A 69 16.43 11.41 7.13
CA MET A 69 15.20 12.19 7.32
C MET A 69 15.40 13.31 8.36
N PRO A 70 14.74 14.46 8.17
CA PRO A 70 14.71 15.51 9.18
C PRO A 70 14.12 15.03 10.50
N LEU A 71 14.42 15.71 11.61
CA LEU A 71 13.81 15.43 12.92
C LEU A 71 12.28 15.60 12.87
N ASN A 72 11.53 14.87 13.69
CA ASN A 72 10.06 14.93 13.73
C ASN A 72 9.51 16.33 14.06
N SER A 73 10.31 17.18 14.73
CA SER A 73 9.96 18.57 14.99
C SER A 73 9.99 19.48 13.74
N SER A 74 10.57 19.00 12.65
CA SER A 74 10.66 19.77 11.41
C SER A 74 9.37 19.72 10.61
N PRO A 75 8.83 20.86 10.12
CA PRO A 75 7.65 20.89 9.27
C PRO A 75 7.84 20.14 7.94
N TRP A 76 9.07 19.97 7.50
CA TRP A 76 9.38 19.23 6.27
C TRP A 76 9.00 17.75 6.33
N VAL A 77 8.99 17.15 7.53
CA VAL A 77 8.60 15.73 7.68
C VAL A 77 7.17 15.53 7.19
N PHE A 78 6.24 16.36 7.62
CA PHE A 78 4.85 16.28 7.17
C PHE A 78 4.73 16.46 5.65
N THR A 79 5.43 17.45 5.09
CA THR A 79 5.41 17.71 3.63
C THR A 79 5.93 16.51 2.83
N ILE A 80 7.03 15.90 3.27
CA ILE A 80 7.60 14.71 2.63
C ILE A 80 6.60 13.54 2.70
N LEU A 81 6.01 13.29 3.86
CA LEU A 81 5.04 12.22 4.05
C LEU A 81 3.75 12.45 3.25
N TRP A 82 3.31 13.71 3.10
CA TRP A 82 2.15 14.05 2.31
C TRP A 82 2.37 13.79 0.82
N ILE A 83 3.52 14.22 0.28
CA ILE A 83 3.90 13.96 -1.11
C ILE A 83 4.07 12.46 -1.36
N ASP A 84 4.75 11.76 -0.46
CA ASP A 84 4.93 10.31 -0.52
C ASP A 84 3.59 9.57 -0.54
N ALA A 85 2.68 9.89 0.40
CA ALA A 85 1.35 9.31 0.46
C ALA A 85 0.54 9.58 -0.82
N PHE A 86 0.62 10.80 -1.36
CA PHE A 86 -0.04 11.16 -2.61
C PHE A 86 0.48 10.30 -3.78
N ILE A 87 1.80 10.20 -3.95
CA ILE A 87 2.42 9.45 -5.05
C ILE A 87 2.12 7.95 -4.90
N ALA A 88 2.40 7.37 -3.73
CA ALA A 88 2.20 5.94 -3.47
C ALA A 88 0.73 5.54 -3.68
N THR A 89 -0.21 6.34 -3.18
CA THR A 89 -1.65 6.07 -3.33
C THR A 89 -2.10 6.23 -4.79
N THR A 90 -1.61 7.24 -5.51
CA THR A 90 -1.89 7.43 -6.95
C THR A 90 -1.51 6.19 -7.74
N LEU A 91 -0.30 5.68 -7.54
CA LEU A 91 0.22 4.51 -8.24
C LEU A 91 -0.55 3.23 -7.85
N ALA A 92 -0.83 3.05 -6.56
CA ALA A 92 -1.59 1.90 -6.07
C ALA A 92 -3.01 1.86 -6.66
N ILE A 93 -3.73 2.98 -6.68
CA ILE A 93 -5.07 3.06 -7.26
C ILE A 93 -5.03 2.77 -8.76
N GLY A 94 -4.06 3.32 -9.50
CA GLY A 94 -3.87 2.98 -10.90
C GLY A 94 -3.68 1.49 -11.12
N GLY A 95 -2.87 0.84 -10.29
CA GLY A 95 -2.67 -0.61 -10.30
C GLY A 95 -3.97 -1.40 -10.01
N PHE A 96 -4.75 -0.99 -9.01
CA PHE A 96 -6.04 -1.63 -8.69
C PHE A 96 -7.07 -1.53 -9.81
N ILE A 97 -7.11 -0.41 -10.53
CA ILE A 97 -7.99 -0.26 -11.71
C ILE A 97 -7.56 -1.22 -12.82
N ILE A 98 -6.26 -1.37 -13.05
CA ILE A 98 -5.75 -2.31 -14.06
C ILE A 98 -6.08 -3.75 -13.68
N ILE A 99 -5.92 -4.16 -12.41
CA ILE A 99 -6.32 -5.50 -11.94
C ILE A 99 -7.80 -5.75 -12.23
N SER A 100 -8.67 -4.80 -11.89
CA SER A 100 -10.11 -4.94 -12.15
C SER A 100 -10.41 -5.12 -13.64
N SER A 101 -9.68 -4.40 -14.50
CA SER A 101 -9.78 -4.57 -15.96
C SER A 101 -9.27 -5.94 -16.43
N MET A 102 -8.18 -6.46 -15.86
CA MET A 102 -7.66 -7.79 -16.21
C MET A 102 -8.61 -8.91 -15.76
N ILE A 103 -9.27 -8.76 -14.61
CA ILE A 103 -10.30 -9.70 -14.16
C ILE A 103 -11.48 -9.71 -15.14
N ALA A 104 -11.90 -8.56 -15.64
CA ALA A 104 -12.95 -8.48 -16.66
C ALA A 104 -12.56 -9.21 -17.94
N ASP A 105 -11.30 -9.07 -18.41
CA ASP A 105 -10.80 -9.80 -19.59
C ASP A 105 -10.88 -11.34 -19.35
N VAL A 106 -10.44 -11.82 -18.18
CA VAL A 106 -10.50 -13.25 -17.82
C VAL A 106 -11.94 -13.77 -17.78
N VAL A 107 -12.88 -12.96 -17.29
CA VAL A 107 -14.32 -13.31 -17.30
C VAL A 107 -14.83 -13.48 -18.73
N GLU A 108 -14.46 -12.56 -19.62
CA GLU A 108 -14.88 -12.62 -21.02
C GLU A 108 -14.28 -13.83 -21.74
N ASP A 109 -12.98 -14.08 -21.60
CA ASP A 109 -12.28 -15.22 -22.17
C ASP A 109 -12.88 -16.55 -21.68
N ALA A 110 -13.16 -16.65 -20.37
CA ALA A 110 -13.79 -17.83 -19.80
C ALA A 110 -15.21 -18.05 -20.34
N ALA A 111 -16.00 -17.01 -20.51
CA ALA A 111 -17.34 -17.10 -21.10
C ALA A 111 -17.30 -17.56 -22.56
N VAL A 112 -16.34 -17.10 -23.34
CA VAL A 112 -16.12 -17.54 -24.71
C VAL A 112 -15.71 -19.00 -24.77
N ALA A 113 -14.80 -19.43 -23.89
CA ALA A 113 -14.28 -20.81 -23.88
C ALA A 113 -15.27 -21.86 -23.37
N THR A 114 -16.10 -21.53 -22.40
CA THR A 114 -17.00 -22.49 -21.73
C THR A 114 -18.47 -22.36 -22.09
N GLY A 115 -18.87 -21.26 -22.74
CA GLY A 115 -20.28 -20.94 -23.01
C GLY A 115 -21.07 -20.56 -21.74
N VAL A 116 -20.42 -20.52 -20.57
CA VAL A 116 -21.07 -20.21 -19.27
C VAL A 116 -20.58 -18.88 -18.75
N ARG A 117 -21.52 -17.98 -18.46
CA ARG A 117 -21.24 -16.69 -17.83
C ARG A 117 -21.06 -16.85 -16.32
N SER A 118 -19.81 -16.86 -15.84
CA SER A 118 -19.48 -16.95 -14.42
C SER A 118 -19.11 -15.59 -13.80
N GLU A 119 -19.57 -14.50 -14.39
CA GLU A 119 -19.29 -13.13 -13.96
C GLU A 119 -19.54 -12.92 -12.46
N GLY A 120 -20.72 -13.39 -11.97
CA GLY A 120 -21.10 -13.24 -10.57
C GLY A 120 -20.12 -13.92 -9.60
N LEU A 121 -19.62 -15.10 -9.93
CA LEU A 121 -18.64 -15.83 -9.10
C LEU A 121 -17.29 -15.11 -9.05
N LEU A 122 -16.79 -14.65 -10.19
CA LEU A 122 -15.49 -13.99 -10.28
C LEU A 122 -15.51 -12.61 -9.61
N PHE A 123 -16.59 -11.83 -9.80
CA PHE A 123 -16.75 -10.55 -9.08
C PHE A 123 -16.99 -10.75 -7.58
N ALA A 124 -17.70 -11.79 -7.16
CA ALA A 124 -17.85 -12.12 -5.75
C ALA A 124 -16.50 -12.49 -5.12
N ALA A 125 -15.67 -13.29 -5.80
CA ALA A 125 -14.31 -13.61 -5.36
C ALA A 125 -13.45 -12.34 -5.28
N ASN A 126 -13.48 -11.47 -6.29
CA ASN A 126 -12.77 -10.19 -6.29
C ASN A 126 -13.21 -9.26 -5.14
N GLY A 127 -14.47 -9.31 -4.72
CA GLY A 127 -14.97 -8.56 -3.56
C GLY A 127 -14.62 -9.20 -2.20
N LEU A 128 -14.49 -10.53 -2.14
CA LEU A 128 -14.20 -11.28 -0.92
C LEU A 128 -12.70 -11.26 -0.57
N LEU A 129 -11.82 -11.44 -1.55
CA LEU A 129 -10.37 -11.53 -1.34
C LEU A 129 -9.78 -10.31 -0.61
N PRO A 130 -10.10 -9.04 -0.97
CA PRO A 130 -9.60 -7.88 -0.22
C PRO A 130 -10.05 -7.85 1.23
N LYS A 131 -11.27 -8.32 1.53
CA LYS A 131 -11.77 -8.38 2.92
C LYS A 131 -11.04 -9.45 3.73
N PHE A 132 -10.78 -10.59 3.12
CA PHE A 132 -10.02 -11.68 3.73
C PHE A 132 -8.57 -11.26 3.99
N THR A 133 -7.90 -10.66 3.00
CA THR A 133 -6.54 -10.16 3.15
C THR A 133 -6.45 -9.01 4.16
N ALA A 134 -7.45 -8.13 4.25
CA ALA A 134 -7.51 -7.10 5.27
C ALA A 134 -7.58 -7.71 6.69
N GLY A 135 -8.38 -8.77 6.89
CA GLY A 135 -8.45 -9.50 8.15
C GLY A 135 -7.10 -10.10 8.54
N ILE A 136 -6.43 -10.78 7.60
CA ILE A 136 -5.06 -11.30 7.80
C ILE A 136 -4.08 -10.16 8.12
N GLY A 137 -4.18 -9.02 7.42
CA GLY A 137 -3.32 -7.86 7.67
C GLY A 137 -3.48 -7.30 9.09
N VAL A 138 -4.72 -7.20 9.61
CA VAL A 138 -4.98 -6.78 10.99
C VAL A 138 -4.39 -7.79 11.98
N PHE A 139 -4.59 -9.09 11.76
CA PHE A 139 -4.01 -10.15 12.61
C PHE A 139 -2.48 -10.08 12.63
N LEU A 140 -1.84 -10.02 11.46
CA LEU A 140 -0.37 -9.91 11.36
C LEU A 140 0.16 -8.63 12.00
N SER A 141 -0.58 -7.51 11.91
CA SER A 141 -0.21 -6.27 12.60
C SER A 141 -0.21 -6.46 14.11
N GLY A 142 -1.20 -7.17 14.68
CA GLY A 142 -1.22 -7.51 16.11
C GLY A 142 -0.04 -8.39 16.53
N VAL A 143 0.27 -9.41 15.72
CA VAL A 143 1.45 -10.26 15.97
C VAL A 143 2.75 -9.44 15.93
N LEU A 144 2.92 -8.56 14.94
CA LEU A 144 4.10 -7.69 14.84
C LEU A 144 4.26 -6.79 16.08
N LEU A 145 3.18 -6.16 16.53
CA LEU A 145 3.20 -5.31 17.73
C LEU A 145 3.58 -6.11 18.97
N THR A 146 3.11 -7.37 19.08
CA THR A 146 3.49 -8.26 20.18
C THR A 146 4.97 -8.64 20.11
N VAL A 147 5.48 -8.99 18.94
CA VAL A 147 6.90 -9.38 18.73
C VAL A 147 7.86 -8.25 19.10
N VAL A 148 7.50 -6.99 18.78
CA VAL A 148 8.33 -5.83 19.13
C VAL A 148 8.06 -5.31 20.54
N ALA A 149 7.25 -6.02 21.34
CA ALA A 149 6.83 -5.60 22.68
C ALA A 149 6.29 -4.16 22.72
N PHE A 150 5.42 -3.83 21.76
CA PHE A 150 4.83 -2.50 21.67
C PHE A 150 3.98 -2.20 22.91
N PRO A 151 4.17 -1.06 23.60
CA PRO A 151 3.43 -0.72 24.81
C PRO A 151 1.99 -0.30 24.46
N ILE A 152 1.04 -1.23 24.54
CA ILE A 152 -0.36 -1.04 24.12
C ILE A 152 -1.07 0.03 24.97
N ASP A 153 -0.67 0.16 26.25
CA ASP A 153 -1.26 1.13 27.18
C ASP A 153 -0.57 2.49 27.20
N ALA A 154 0.43 2.70 26.35
CA ALA A 154 1.13 3.98 26.27
C ALA A 154 0.28 5.05 25.60
N ALA A 155 0.41 6.30 26.06
CA ALA A 155 -0.22 7.42 25.37
C ALA A 155 0.30 7.53 23.93
N ALA A 156 -0.56 7.99 23.00
CA ALA A 156 -0.16 8.18 21.61
C ALA A 156 1.09 9.08 21.50
N GLY A 157 2.08 8.67 20.74
CA GLY A 157 3.35 9.38 20.58
C GLY A 157 4.39 9.11 21.67
N SER A 158 4.15 8.17 22.60
CA SER A 158 5.07 7.87 23.71
C SER A 158 5.84 6.55 23.54
N ALA A 159 5.71 5.86 22.42
CA ALA A 159 6.41 4.62 22.16
C ALA A 159 7.94 4.83 22.15
N PRO A 160 8.73 3.96 22.83
CA PRO A 160 10.18 4.07 22.85
C PRO A 160 10.77 4.03 21.43
N PRO A 161 11.75 4.90 21.11
CA PRO A 161 12.36 4.95 19.77
C PRO A 161 12.94 3.62 19.30
N GLU A 162 13.44 2.78 20.24
CA GLU A 162 13.97 1.46 19.93
C GLU A 162 12.89 0.48 19.46
N VAL A 163 11.72 0.50 20.10
CA VAL A 163 10.56 -0.31 19.68
C VAL A 163 10.11 0.09 18.28
N MET A 164 10.04 1.38 18.01
CA MET A 164 9.68 1.89 16.68
C MET A 164 10.72 1.53 15.62
N ARG A 165 12.00 1.55 15.98
CA ARG A 165 13.09 1.10 15.09
C ARG A 165 12.97 -0.40 14.78
N HIS A 166 12.74 -1.24 15.77
CA HIS A 166 12.54 -2.68 15.58
C HIS A 166 11.31 -2.95 14.71
N LEU A 167 10.21 -2.24 14.95
CA LEU A 167 9.02 -2.34 14.12
C LEU A 167 9.32 -2.00 12.65
N ALA A 168 10.05 -0.93 12.39
CA ALA A 168 10.44 -0.52 11.05
C ALA A 168 11.35 -1.57 10.36
N LEU A 169 12.32 -2.14 11.11
CA LEU A 169 13.23 -3.17 10.61
C LEU A 169 12.54 -4.48 10.24
N ILE A 170 11.43 -4.82 10.89
CA ILE A 170 10.62 -6.00 10.54
C ILE A 170 9.62 -5.66 9.42
N TYR A 171 9.00 -4.50 9.50
CA TYR A 171 7.98 -4.06 8.53
C TYR A 171 8.52 -3.94 7.11
N LEU A 172 9.71 -3.33 6.93
CA LEU A 172 10.28 -3.12 5.59
C LEU A 172 10.55 -4.44 4.84
N PRO A 173 11.31 -5.41 5.39
CA PRO A 173 11.54 -6.68 4.71
C PRO A 173 10.24 -7.43 4.44
N LEU A 174 9.30 -7.43 5.38
CA LEU A 174 8.00 -8.09 5.22
C LEU A 174 7.23 -7.50 4.03
N THR A 175 7.14 -6.17 3.96
CA THR A 175 6.43 -5.46 2.89
C THR A 175 7.07 -5.75 1.53
N PHE A 176 8.41 -5.68 1.43
CA PHE A 176 9.10 -5.98 0.18
C PHE A 176 8.98 -7.46 -0.21
N THR A 177 9.01 -8.38 0.74
CA THR A 177 8.85 -9.83 0.48
C THR A 177 7.45 -10.12 -0.07
N VAL A 178 6.40 -9.61 0.57
CA VAL A 178 5.02 -9.78 0.10
C VAL A 178 4.83 -9.19 -1.30
N ASN A 179 5.39 -8.00 -1.55
CA ASN A 179 5.31 -7.38 -2.87
C ASN A 179 6.09 -8.18 -3.92
N ALA A 180 7.30 -8.64 -3.60
CA ALA A 180 8.10 -9.47 -4.51
C ALA A 180 7.40 -10.80 -4.86
N LEU A 181 6.76 -11.46 -3.87
CA LEU A 181 5.95 -12.65 -4.10
C LEU A 181 4.75 -12.35 -5.00
N SER A 182 4.08 -11.22 -4.80
CA SER A 182 2.97 -10.79 -5.65
C SER A 182 3.41 -10.57 -7.09
N ILE A 183 4.54 -9.88 -7.30
CA ILE A 183 5.13 -9.69 -8.63
C ILE A 183 5.53 -11.01 -9.25
N LEU A 184 6.14 -11.92 -8.47
CA LEU A 184 6.52 -13.26 -8.95
C LEU A 184 5.30 -14.02 -9.49
N VAL A 185 4.19 -14.05 -8.75
CA VAL A 185 2.95 -14.70 -9.21
C VAL A 185 2.45 -14.08 -10.52
N LEU A 186 2.51 -12.75 -10.63
CA LEU A 186 2.09 -12.04 -11.84
C LEU A 186 2.99 -12.31 -13.07
N LEU A 187 4.23 -12.67 -12.85
CA LEU A 187 5.12 -13.05 -13.96
C LEU A 187 4.70 -14.36 -14.64
N PHE A 188 4.02 -15.25 -13.91
CA PHE A 188 3.48 -16.50 -14.47
C PHE A 188 2.10 -16.37 -15.12
N TYR A 189 1.43 -15.23 -14.92
CA TYR A 189 0.19 -14.90 -15.61
C TYR A 189 0.51 -14.33 -17.01
#